data_f260effc4016eaecb59d0ef69685d26d
#
_entry.id   f260effc4016eaecb59d0ef69685d26d
#
_cell.length_a   1.000
_cell.length_b   1.000
_cell.length_c   1.000
_cell.angle_alpha   90.00
_cell.angle_beta   90.00
_cell.angle_gamma   90.00
#
_symmetry.space_group_name_H-M   'P 1'
#
loop_
_entity.id
_entity.type
_entity.pdbx_description
1 polymer ?
#
loop_
_entity_poly.entity_id
_entity_poly.type
_entity_poly.pdbx_seq_one_letter_code
_entity_poly.pdbx_strand_id
1 'polypeptide(L)'
;AANSDQDTIEEVLSVIRSFEPAGVAAADLRECLLLQLERLGRVESVEYQVVEDHMEALGRRRFPDIARALGVGIDEVQDIAENIGRLDPRPGSAFEETPDQYVVPEVFISWKNDRWEVTSNREEMPQLRISNAYKDLMTQARDSKDVREYIRGKIRDGNFLIKSIHQRQDTILKIAKEIVSRQSEFLEHGVSHLKPMTMSEVAEKVEVHETTVSRAVSGKYMKTPQGLFEMRYFFTGAIQTSDGGEGVSNTSVKQLLQELVEEA
;
A
#
# COMPACT_ATOMS: atom_id res chain seq x y z
N ALA A 1 -24.32 -21.13 23.46
CA ALA A 1 -23.08 -21.57 24.10
C ALA A 1 -23.14 -23.10 24.16
N ALA A 2 -22.37 -23.77 23.33
CA ALA A 2 -22.22 -25.23 23.36
C ALA A 2 -21.44 -25.57 24.62
N ASN A 3 -22.05 -26.34 25.49
CA ASN A 3 -21.38 -27.03 26.61
C ASN A 3 -20.65 -28.22 25.99
N SER A 4 -19.51 -27.95 25.36
CA SER A 4 -18.63 -29.05 24.88
C SER A 4 -17.79 -29.52 26.06
N ASP A 5 -17.72 -30.85 26.25
CA ASP A 5 -16.89 -31.45 27.28
C ASP A 5 -15.42 -31.11 27.00
N GLN A 6 -14.62 -30.87 28.00
CA GLN A 6 -13.21 -30.45 27.86
C GLN A 6 -12.42 -31.48 27.02
N ASP A 7 -12.71 -32.76 27.21
CA ASP A 7 -12.09 -33.86 26.45
C ASP A 7 -12.38 -33.74 24.93
N THR A 8 -13.61 -33.35 24.57
CA THR A 8 -13.98 -33.14 23.15
C THR A 8 -13.23 -31.97 22.53
N ILE A 9 -12.98 -30.89 23.31
CA ILE A 9 -12.22 -29.72 22.84
C ILE A 9 -10.77 -30.12 22.61
N GLU A 10 -10.16 -30.85 23.49
CA GLU A 10 -8.77 -31.32 23.37
C GLU A 10 -8.60 -32.28 22.18
N GLU A 11 -9.56 -33.17 21.94
CA GLU A 11 -9.57 -34.05 20.78
C GLU A 11 -9.64 -33.26 19.47
N VAL A 12 -10.53 -32.26 19.37
CA VAL A 12 -10.64 -31.40 18.20
C VAL A 12 -9.37 -30.59 17.99
N LEU A 13 -8.78 -30.03 19.06
CA LEU A 13 -7.52 -29.27 18.96
C LEU A 13 -6.38 -30.15 18.46
N SER A 14 -6.29 -31.40 18.91
CA SER A 14 -5.27 -32.35 18.45
C SER A 14 -5.38 -32.63 16.95
N VAL A 15 -6.60 -32.74 16.43
CA VAL A 15 -6.87 -32.86 14.98
C VAL A 15 -6.45 -31.64 14.24
N ILE A 16 -6.81 -30.41 14.71
CA ILE A 16 -6.45 -29.15 14.05
C ILE A 16 -4.92 -28.96 14.02
N ARG A 17 -4.21 -29.30 15.11
CA ARG A 17 -2.74 -29.24 15.19
C ARG A 17 -2.04 -30.19 14.21
N SER A 18 -2.73 -31.23 13.74
CA SER A 18 -2.20 -32.14 12.72
C SER A 18 -2.29 -31.56 11.28
N PHE A 19 -2.97 -30.42 11.07
CA PHE A 19 -3.13 -29.81 9.76
C PHE A 19 -1.84 -29.11 9.29
N GLU A 20 -1.76 -28.83 8.01
CA GLU A 20 -0.71 -27.99 7.43
C GLU A 20 -1.19 -26.55 7.32
N PRO A 21 -0.29 -25.62 7.61
CA PRO A 21 1.12 -25.74 8.00
C PRO A 21 1.31 -26.14 9.47
N ALA A 22 2.41 -26.85 9.76
CA ALA A 22 2.73 -27.27 11.11
C ALA A 22 2.86 -26.09 12.08
N GLY A 23 2.28 -26.19 13.29
CA GLY A 23 2.25 -25.11 14.28
C GLY A 23 0.97 -24.26 14.26
N VAL A 24 0.01 -24.58 13.40
CA VAL A 24 -1.35 -23.98 13.45
C VAL A 24 -2.07 -24.43 14.72
N ALA A 25 -2.84 -23.54 15.32
CA ALA A 25 -3.57 -23.71 16.58
C ALA A 25 -2.67 -23.98 17.81
N ALA A 26 -1.39 -23.64 17.74
CA ALA A 26 -0.53 -23.58 18.93
C ALA A 26 -0.99 -22.47 19.88
N ALA A 27 -0.93 -22.71 21.17
CA ALA A 27 -1.33 -21.74 22.19
C ALA A 27 -0.29 -20.61 22.34
N ASP A 28 0.98 -20.93 22.13
CA ASP A 28 2.08 -19.98 22.20
C ASP A 28 3.19 -20.30 21.18
N LEU A 29 4.21 -19.42 21.12
CA LEU A 29 5.35 -19.59 20.22
C LEU A 29 6.14 -20.87 20.52
N ARG A 30 6.28 -21.25 21.80
CA ARG A 30 6.98 -22.48 22.20
C ARG A 30 6.30 -23.69 21.57
N GLU A 31 5.00 -23.85 21.79
CA GLU A 31 4.22 -24.94 21.23
C GLU A 31 4.26 -24.95 19.69
N CYS A 32 4.18 -23.77 19.07
CA CYS A 32 4.28 -23.65 17.63
C CYS A 32 5.60 -24.22 17.07
N LEU A 33 6.72 -23.91 17.71
CA LEU A 33 8.03 -24.41 17.28
C LEU A 33 8.20 -25.91 17.59
N LEU A 34 7.67 -26.39 18.73
CA LEU A 34 7.70 -27.82 19.08
C LEU A 34 6.92 -28.66 18.06
N LEU A 35 5.72 -28.23 17.67
CA LEU A 35 4.91 -28.91 16.65
C LEU A 35 5.64 -28.98 15.30
N GLN A 36 6.39 -27.94 14.93
CA GLN A 36 7.19 -27.94 13.71
C GLN A 36 8.36 -28.92 13.81
N LEU A 37 9.05 -28.95 14.95
CA LEU A 37 10.14 -29.91 15.20
C LEU A 37 9.65 -31.37 15.23
N GLU A 38 8.47 -31.63 15.82
CA GLU A 38 7.80 -32.93 15.78
C GLU A 38 7.52 -33.38 14.34
N ARG A 39 6.99 -32.48 13.52
CA ARG A 39 6.71 -32.77 12.10
C ARG A 39 7.97 -33.06 11.30
N LEU A 40 9.10 -32.44 11.66
CA LEU A 40 10.41 -32.70 11.09
C LEU A 40 11.07 -34.00 11.63
N GLY A 41 10.41 -34.68 12.55
CA GLY A 41 10.93 -35.90 13.19
C GLY A 41 12.09 -35.65 14.16
N ARG A 42 12.21 -34.45 14.73
CA ARG A 42 13.32 -34.02 15.60
C ARG A 42 12.95 -34.02 17.10
N VAL A 43 12.03 -34.84 17.54
CA VAL A 43 11.55 -34.89 18.92
C VAL A 43 12.66 -35.20 19.93
N GLU A 44 13.65 -36.02 19.56
CA GLU A 44 14.77 -36.41 20.42
C GLU A 44 16.00 -35.50 20.23
N SER A 45 15.86 -34.41 19.50
CA SER A 45 16.98 -33.51 19.21
C SER A 45 17.27 -32.51 20.35
N VAL A 46 18.49 -32.00 20.39
CA VAL A 46 18.86 -30.93 21.33
C VAL A 46 18.09 -29.64 21.04
N GLU A 47 17.72 -29.39 19.76
CA GLU A 47 16.85 -28.27 19.37
C GLU A 47 15.49 -28.34 20.08
N TYR A 48 14.90 -29.53 20.15
CA TYR A 48 13.61 -29.74 20.84
C TYR A 48 13.73 -29.39 22.32
N GLN A 49 14.76 -29.90 23.00
CA GLN A 49 15.03 -29.64 24.43
C GLN A 49 15.28 -28.14 24.69
N VAL A 50 15.98 -27.47 23.80
CA VAL A 50 16.21 -25.99 23.90
C VAL A 50 14.91 -25.21 23.81
N VAL A 51 14.00 -25.57 22.91
CA VAL A 51 12.70 -24.92 22.77
C VAL A 51 11.80 -25.26 23.96
N GLU A 52 11.81 -26.50 24.44
CA GLU A 52 10.98 -26.97 25.55
C GLU A 52 11.38 -26.32 26.89
N ASP A 53 12.66 -26.34 27.24
CA ASP A 53 13.12 -25.98 28.58
C ASP A 53 13.82 -24.62 28.65
N HIS A 54 14.41 -24.16 27.55
CA HIS A 54 15.29 -22.99 27.53
C HIS A 54 14.87 -21.85 26.61
N MET A 55 13.59 -21.79 26.18
CA MET A 55 13.06 -20.80 25.27
C MET A 55 13.32 -19.36 25.72
N GLU A 56 13.20 -19.08 27.02
CA GLU A 56 13.45 -17.74 27.56
C GLU A 56 14.94 -17.36 27.50
N ALA A 57 15.82 -18.29 27.79
CA ALA A 57 17.28 -18.10 27.70
C ALA A 57 17.71 -17.91 26.23
N LEU A 58 17.10 -18.67 25.31
CA LEU A 58 17.30 -18.54 23.87
C LEU A 58 16.89 -17.14 23.36
N GLY A 59 15.70 -16.66 23.74
CA GLY A 59 15.21 -15.33 23.35
C GLY A 59 16.09 -14.19 23.88
N ARG A 60 16.72 -14.38 25.02
CA ARG A 60 17.69 -13.42 25.61
C ARG A 60 19.14 -13.64 25.15
N ARG A 61 19.38 -14.58 24.23
CA ARG A 61 20.72 -14.96 23.70
C ARG A 61 21.72 -15.38 24.79
N ARG A 62 21.23 -16.03 25.86
CA ARG A 62 22.07 -16.54 26.95
C ARG A 62 22.65 -17.92 26.60
N PHE A 63 23.38 -18.00 25.50
CA PHE A 63 23.97 -19.26 25.01
C PHE A 63 24.87 -19.98 26.01
N PRO A 64 25.70 -19.30 26.82
CA PRO A 64 26.53 -19.96 27.83
C PRO A 64 25.70 -20.69 28.93
N ASP A 65 24.50 -20.18 29.24
CA ASP A 65 23.63 -20.79 30.25
C ASP A 65 23.00 -22.09 29.70
N ILE A 66 22.56 -22.05 28.43
CA ILE A 66 22.02 -23.19 27.72
C ILE A 66 23.09 -24.26 27.52
N ALA A 67 24.28 -23.87 27.08
CA ALA A 67 25.43 -24.80 26.91
C ALA A 67 25.77 -25.55 28.19
N ARG A 68 25.79 -24.86 29.34
CA ARG A 68 26.05 -25.46 30.64
C ARG A 68 24.92 -26.41 31.09
N ALA A 69 23.66 -26.05 30.81
CA ALA A 69 22.50 -26.86 31.20
C ALA A 69 22.43 -28.17 30.42
N LEU A 70 22.72 -28.14 29.13
CA LEU A 70 22.64 -29.29 28.24
C LEU A 70 23.97 -30.05 28.07
N GLY A 71 25.09 -29.49 28.58
CA GLY A 71 26.41 -30.13 28.48
C GLY A 71 27.00 -30.10 27.06
N VAL A 72 26.58 -29.17 26.23
CA VAL A 72 27.04 -28.99 24.82
C VAL A 72 27.95 -27.78 24.67
N GLY A 73 28.63 -27.64 23.51
CA GLY A 73 29.46 -26.48 23.20
C GLY A 73 28.65 -25.21 22.95
N ILE A 74 29.25 -24.05 23.22
CA ILE A 74 28.57 -22.74 22.92
C ILE A 74 28.34 -22.60 21.44
N ASP A 75 29.28 -23.01 20.60
CA ASP A 75 29.17 -22.96 19.13
C ASP A 75 28.01 -23.82 18.63
N GLU A 76 27.84 -25.01 19.25
CA GLU A 76 26.71 -25.91 18.96
C GLU A 76 25.37 -25.29 19.34
N VAL A 77 25.28 -24.55 20.46
CA VAL A 77 24.07 -23.79 20.83
C VAL A 77 23.78 -22.67 19.85
N GLN A 78 24.81 -22.06 19.26
CA GLN A 78 24.61 -21.03 18.22
C GLN A 78 24.04 -21.62 16.94
N ASP A 79 24.54 -22.78 16.49
CA ASP A 79 24.02 -23.51 15.34
C ASP A 79 22.55 -23.94 15.57
N ILE A 80 22.24 -24.42 16.79
CA ILE A 80 20.89 -24.76 17.20
C ILE A 80 19.98 -23.53 17.14
N ALA A 81 20.45 -22.39 17.67
CA ALA A 81 19.69 -21.13 17.63
C ALA A 81 19.41 -20.66 16.18
N GLU A 82 20.37 -20.86 15.28
CA GLU A 82 20.18 -20.54 13.86
C GLU A 82 19.17 -21.48 13.20
N ASN A 83 19.23 -22.78 13.50
CA ASN A 83 18.26 -23.75 13.00
C ASN A 83 16.85 -23.48 13.49
N ILE A 84 16.67 -23.14 14.78
CA ILE A 84 15.39 -22.73 15.34
C ILE A 84 14.90 -21.41 14.68
N GLY A 85 15.81 -20.50 14.40
CA GLY A 85 15.49 -19.24 13.72
C GLY A 85 14.99 -19.40 12.27
N ARG A 86 15.20 -20.55 11.64
CA ARG A 86 14.67 -20.90 10.32
C ARG A 86 13.23 -21.42 10.34
N LEU A 87 12.72 -21.77 11.53
CA LEU A 87 11.32 -22.17 11.69
C LEU A 87 10.39 -20.97 11.59
N ASP A 88 9.15 -21.20 11.17
CA ASP A 88 8.18 -20.14 10.97
C ASP A 88 7.43 -19.82 12.29
N PRO A 89 7.60 -18.63 12.89
CA PRO A 89 6.89 -18.26 14.10
C PRO A 89 5.38 -17.99 13.89
N ARG A 90 4.95 -17.83 12.63
CA ARG A 90 3.55 -17.55 12.25
C ARG A 90 3.14 -18.32 11.00
N PRO A 91 3.03 -19.64 11.09
CA PRO A 91 2.78 -20.47 9.92
C PRO A 91 1.46 -20.19 9.20
N GLY A 92 0.50 -19.58 9.90
CA GLY A 92 -0.77 -19.15 9.30
C GLY A 92 -0.67 -17.88 8.45
N SER A 93 0.43 -17.12 8.53
CA SER A 93 0.56 -15.85 7.80
C SER A 93 0.57 -15.99 6.28
N ALA A 94 0.99 -17.17 5.78
CA ALA A 94 0.94 -17.47 4.34
C ALA A 94 -0.50 -17.59 3.79
N PHE A 95 -1.48 -17.81 4.67
CA PHE A 95 -2.92 -17.91 4.35
C PHE A 95 -3.70 -16.66 4.79
N GLU A 96 -3.05 -15.69 5.43
CA GLU A 96 -3.64 -14.38 5.61
C GLU A 96 -3.84 -13.78 4.22
N GLU A 97 -5.09 -13.67 3.80
CA GLU A 97 -5.43 -12.78 2.70
C GLU A 97 -5.02 -11.37 3.14
N THR A 98 -3.80 -10.97 2.80
CA THR A 98 -3.48 -9.54 2.83
C THR A 98 -4.55 -8.86 2.00
N PRO A 99 -5.37 -7.97 2.58
CA PRO A 99 -6.35 -7.26 1.79
C PRO A 99 -5.57 -6.58 0.68
N ASP A 100 -5.78 -7.05 -0.54
CA ASP A 100 -5.20 -6.42 -1.73
C ASP A 100 -5.54 -4.94 -1.63
N GLN A 101 -4.56 -4.10 -1.37
CA GLN A 101 -4.74 -2.65 -1.40
C GLN A 101 -4.98 -2.26 -2.84
N TYR A 102 -6.25 -2.36 -3.26
CA TYR A 102 -6.66 -1.87 -4.57
C TYR A 102 -6.45 -0.36 -4.60
N VAL A 103 -5.41 0.04 -5.32
CA VAL A 103 -5.19 1.45 -5.59
C VAL A 103 -6.17 1.88 -6.66
N VAL A 104 -7.12 2.71 -6.29
CA VAL A 104 -8.12 3.24 -7.22
C VAL A 104 -7.55 4.47 -7.92
N PRO A 105 -7.44 4.46 -9.27
CA PRO A 105 -6.93 5.61 -10.01
C PRO A 105 -7.95 6.75 -10.02
N GLU A 106 -7.51 7.99 -9.86
CA GLU A 106 -8.37 9.17 -9.99
C GLU A 106 -8.55 9.61 -11.45
N VAL A 107 -7.61 9.22 -12.31
CA VAL A 107 -7.57 9.62 -13.71
C VAL A 107 -7.31 8.41 -14.60
N PHE A 108 -8.06 8.31 -15.69
CA PHE A 108 -7.86 7.31 -16.74
C PHE A 108 -7.37 8.00 -18.01
N ILE A 109 -6.36 7.40 -18.63
CA ILE A 109 -5.81 7.83 -19.90
C ILE A 109 -6.09 6.76 -20.94
N SER A 110 -6.73 7.13 -22.04
CA SER A 110 -7.07 6.22 -23.14
C SER A 110 -6.86 6.92 -24.49
N TRP A 111 -6.46 6.14 -25.50
CA TRP A 111 -6.35 6.62 -26.86
C TRP A 111 -7.73 6.58 -27.53
N LYS A 112 -8.25 7.74 -27.95
CA LYS A 112 -9.53 7.84 -28.67
C LYS A 112 -9.47 8.97 -29.70
N ASN A 113 -10.04 8.73 -30.88
CA ASN A 113 -10.14 9.72 -31.97
C ASN A 113 -8.78 10.36 -32.29
N ASP A 114 -7.72 9.53 -32.43
CA ASP A 114 -6.34 9.95 -32.73
C ASP A 114 -5.75 10.95 -31.72
N ARG A 115 -6.19 10.88 -30.47
CA ARG A 115 -5.65 11.69 -29.37
C ARG A 115 -5.73 10.97 -28.03
N TRP A 116 -4.87 11.37 -27.12
CA TRP A 116 -4.95 10.97 -25.73
C TRP A 116 -6.10 11.69 -25.03
N GLU A 117 -7.04 10.92 -24.51
CA GLU A 117 -8.16 11.42 -23.72
C GLU A 117 -7.91 11.16 -22.24
N VAL A 118 -8.10 12.22 -21.43
CA VAL A 118 -7.94 12.19 -19.97
C VAL A 118 -9.31 12.31 -19.34
N THR A 119 -9.75 11.28 -18.63
CA THR A 119 -11.03 11.22 -17.95
C THR A 119 -10.85 11.05 -16.46
N SER A 120 -11.71 11.70 -15.66
CA SER A 120 -11.74 11.54 -14.21
C SER A 120 -12.53 10.31 -13.83
N ASN A 121 -12.13 9.63 -12.76
CA ASN A 121 -12.93 8.58 -12.16
C ASN A 121 -14.16 9.19 -11.47
N ARG A 122 -15.31 9.10 -12.13
CA ARG A 122 -16.57 9.63 -11.62
C ARG A 122 -17.25 8.68 -10.63
N GLU A 123 -16.89 7.41 -10.61
CA GLU A 123 -17.52 6.39 -9.77
C GLU A 123 -17.15 6.56 -8.30
N GLU A 124 -15.96 7.05 -8.04
CA GLU A 124 -15.46 7.28 -6.68
C GLU A 124 -16.00 8.57 -6.03
N MET A 125 -16.68 9.43 -6.81
CA MET A 125 -17.11 10.73 -6.31
C MET A 125 -18.60 10.80 -6.10
N PRO A 126 -19.04 10.93 -4.84
CA PRO A 126 -20.44 11.16 -4.56
C PRO A 126 -20.89 12.48 -5.23
N GLN A 127 -21.97 12.43 -5.99
CA GLN A 127 -22.60 13.65 -6.51
C GLN A 127 -23.23 14.42 -5.34
N LEU A 128 -22.51 15.38 -4.83
CA LEU A 128 -22.98 16.21 -3.73
C LEU A 128 -23.97 17.25 -4.27
N ARG A 129 -25.13 17.34 -3.62
CA ARG A 129 -26.13 18.38 -3.90
C ARG A 129 -26.80 18.79 -2.60
N ILE A 130 -27.26 20.02 -2.57
CA ILE A 130 -28.06 20.51 -1.42
C ILE A 130 -29.43 19.85 -1.50
N SER A 131 -29.86 19.23 -0.40
CA SER A 131 -31.16 18.58 -0.29
C SER A 131 -32.31 19.59 -0.55
N ASN A 132 -33.31 19.17 -1.33
CA ASN A 132 -34.48 19.98 -1.60
C ASN A 132 -35.25 20.31 -0.31
N ALA A 133 -35.20 19.46 0.72
CA ALA A 133 -35.81 19.72 2.01
C ALA A 133 -35.35 21.05 2.64
N TYR A 134 -34.08 21.43 2.47
CA TYR A 134 -33.59 22.73 2.94
C TYR A 134 -34.12 23.90 2.13
N LYS A 135 -34.41 23.71 0.83
CA LYS A 135 -35.04 24.74 -0.02
C LYS A 135 -36.50 24.92 0.38
N ASP A 136 -37.19 23.82 0.69
CA ASP A 136 -38.58 23.85 1.12
C ASP A 136 -38.74 24.47 2.53
N LEU A 137 -37.85 24.16 3.46
CA LEU A 137 -37.77 24.80 4.77
C LEU A 137 -37.57 26.33 4.64
N MET A 138 -36.79 26.77 3.67
CA MET A 138 -36.59 28.21 3.41
C MET A 138 -37.88 28.88 2.95
N THR A 139 -38.74 28.17 2.22
CA THR A 139 -40.06 28.71 1.79
C THR A 139 -41.10 28.70 2.91
N GLN A 140 -41.03 27.70 3.83
CA GLN A 140 -41.92 27.57 4.98
C GLN A 140 -41.58 28.54 6.11
N ALA A 141 -40.28 28.84 6.31
CA ALA A 141 -39.81 29.75 7.39
C ALA A 141 -40.07 31.24 7.05
N ARG A 142 -41.24 31.57 6.46
CA ARG A 142 -41.57 32.96 6.06
C ARG A 142 -41.64 33.93 7.24
N ASP A 143 -42.01 33.45 8.43
CA ASP A 143 -42.30 34.29 9.60
C ASP A 143 -41.12 34.46 10.59
N SER A 144 -40.00 33.71 10.41
CA SER A 144 -38.84 33.80 11.28
C SER A 144 -37.60 34.22 10.49
N LYS A 145 -37.16 35.46 10.70
CA LYS A 145 -35.97 36.04 10.07
C LYS A 145 -34.69 35.26 10.44
N ASP A 146 -34.55 34.89 11.70
CA ASP A 146 -33.37 34.20 12.23
C ASP A 146 -33.20 32.81 11.65
N VAL A 147 -34.30 32.03 11.53
CA VAL A 147 -34.29 30.69 10.91
C VAL A 147 -33.93 30.78 9.45
N ARG A 148 -34.43 31.74 8.71
CA ARG A 148 -34.09 31.94 7.29
C ARG A 148 -32.62 32.31 7.13
N GLU A 149 -32.08 33.16 8.00
CA GLU A 149 -30.67 33.56 7.93
C GLU A 149 -29.75 32.37 8.24
N TYR A 150 -30.08 31.56 9.24
CA TYR A 150 -29.37 30.32 9.56
C TYR A 150 -29.36 29.34 8.40
N ILE A 151 -30.53 29.04 7.80
CA ILE A 151 -30.62 28.10 6.65
C ILE A 151 -29.83 28.63 5.45
N ARG A 152 -29.92 29.95 5.18
CA ARG A 152 -29.15 30.58 4.09
C ARG A 152 -27.65 30.48 4.32
N GLY A 153 -27.19 30.63 5.56
CA GLY A 153 -25.80 30.42 5.94
C GLY A 153 -25.35 28.99 5.62
N LYS A 154 -26.10 27.98 6.06
CA LYS A 154 -25.79 26.56 5.80
C LYS A 154 -25.80 26.19 4.31
N ILE A 155 -26.73 26.74 3.54
CA ILE A 155 -26.74 26.54 2.09
C ILE A 155 -25.49 27.17 1.44
N ARG A 156 -25.05 28.33 1.90
CA ARG A 156 -23.83 28.99 1.41
C ARG A 156 -22.59 28.16 1.71
N ASP A 157 -22.48 27.66 2.94
CA ASP A 157 -21.37 26.80 3.37
C ASP A 157 -21.33 25.50 2.56
N GLY A 158 -22.48 24.87 2.34
CA GLY A 158 -22.62 23.68 1.50
C GLY A 158 -22.21 23.92 0.04
N ASN A 159 -22.67 25.03 -0.53
CA ASN A 159 -22.26 25.42 -1.91
C ASN A 159 -20.76 25.70 -2.00
N PHE A 160 -20.17 26.33 -0.99
CA PHE A 160 -18.74 26.55 -0.92
C PHE A 160 -17.96 25.24 -0.91
N LEU A 161 -18.38 24.26 -0.09
CA LEU A 161 -17.75 22.94 -0.03
C LEU A 161 -17.84 22.21 -1.36
N ILE A 162 -19.02 22.17 -2.00
CA ILE A 162 -19.23 21.56 -3.31
C ILE A 162 -18.31 22.19 -4.36
N LYS A 163 -18.25 23.53 -4.38
CA LYS A 163 -17.38 24.25 -5.30
C LYS A 163 -15.90 23.96 -5.07
N SER A 164 -15.48 23.84 -3.81
CA SER A 164 -14.08 23.53 -3.46
C SER A 164 -13.68 22.14 -3.93
N ILE A 165 -14.59 21.14 -3.81
CA ILE A 165 -14.37 19.78 -4.30
C ILE A 165 -14.22 19.77 -5.82
N HIS A 166 -15.13 20.42 -6.55
CA HIS A 166 -15.04 20.51 -8.01
C HIS A 166 -13.75 21.20 -8.45
N GLN A 167 -13.38 22.31 -7.80
CA GLN A 167 -12.14 23.04 -8.12
C GLN A 167 -10.90 22.17 -7.93
N ARG A 168 -10.86 21.34 -6.87
CA ARG A 168 -9.77 20.39 -6.64
C ARG A 168 -9.68 19.38 -7.79
N GLN A 169 -10.81 18.86 -8.23
CA GLN A 169 -10.89 17.88 -9.33
C GLN A 169 -10.45 18.49 -10.66
N ASP A 170 -10.95 19.67 -10.96
CA ASP A 170 -10.56 20.41 -12.17
C ASP A 170 -9.05 20.65 -12.18
N THR A 171 -8.45 20.95 -11.02
CA THR A 171 -7.01 21.15 -10.90
C THR A 171 -6.26 19.85 -11.19
N ILE A 172 -6.68 18.71 -10.62
CA ILE A 172 -6.07 17.39 -10.88
C ILE A 172 -6.18 17.04 -12.37
N LEU A 173 -7.34 17.23 -12.98
CA LEU A 173 -7.55 16.97 -14.41
C LEU A 173 -6.68 17.86 -15.31
N LYS A 174 -6.52 19.15 -14.98
CA LYS A 174 -5.64 20.07 -15.72
C LYS A 174 -4.19 19.60 -15.63
N ILE A 175 -3.72 19.24 -14.43
CA ILE A 175 -2.36 18.72 -14.23
C ILE A 175 -2.18 17.41 -15.01
N ALA A 176 -3.14 16.46 -14.94
CA ALA A 176 -3.08 15.23 -15.69
C ALA A 176 -3.02 15.44 -17.21
N LYS A 177 -3.80 16.39 -17.74
CA LYS A 177 -3.77 16.75 -19.16
C LYS A 177 -2.40 17.31 -19.57
N GLU A 178 -1.79 18.13 -18.75
CA GLU A 178 -0.45 18.67 -19.02
C GLU A 178 0.62 17.59 -18.96
N ILE A 179 0.53 16.65 -18.00
CA ILE A 179 1.42 15.47 -17.95
C ILE A 179 1.28 14.67 -19.24
N VAL A 180 0.07 14.31 -19.65
CA VAL A 180 -0.20 13.52 -20.87
C VAL A 180 0.30 14.23 -22.13
N SER A 181 0.13 15.53 -22.22
CA SER A 181 0.60 16.35 -23.34
C SER A 181 2.12 16.30 -23.52
N ARG A 182 2.88 16.24 -22.43
CA ARG A 182 4.35 16.19 -22.43
C ARG A 182 4.91 14.77 -22.54
N GLN A 183 4.18 13.79 -22.03
CA GLN A 183 4.58 12.40 -21.91
C GLN A 183 3.97 11.49 -22.98
N SER A 184 3.69 12.01 -24.18
CA SER A 184 3.10 11.22 -25.27
C SER A 184 3.98 10.02 -25.66
N GLU A 185 5.30 10.20 -25.72
CA GLU A 185 6.24 9.15 -26.05
C GLU A 185 6.29 8.05 -24.98
N PHE A 186 6.21 8.42 -23.69
CA PHE A 186 6.05 7.45 -22.60
C PHE A 186 4.77 6.62 -22.76
N LEU A 187 3.66 7.25 -23.12
CA LEU A 187 2.37 6.56 -23.27
C LEU A 187 2.38 5.55 -24.42
N GLU A 188 3.19 5.77 -25.45
CA GLU A 188 3.33 4.90 -26.62
C GLU A 188 4.41 3.86 -26.43
N HIS A 189 5.58 4.23 -25.94
CA HIS A 189 6.80 3.42 -25.95
C HIS A 189 7.27 2.97 -24.56
N GLY A 190 6.60 3.43 -23.49
CA GLY A 190 6.91 3.00 -22.13
C GLY A 190 7.96 3.84 -21.40
N VAL A 191 8.46 3.32 -20.29
CA VAL A 191 9.26 4.04 -19.28
C VAL A 191 10.61 4.54 -19.83
N SER A 192 11.18 3.84 -20.81
CA SER A 192 12.43 4.26 -21.46
C SER A 192 12.34 5.63 -22.16
N HIS A 193 11.12 6.06 -22.54
CA HIS A 193 10.84 7.31 -23.22
C HIS A 193 10.22 8.36 -22.30
N LEU A 194 10.43 8.25 -21.00
CA LEU A 194 9.96 9.23 -20.02
C LEU A 194 10.77 10.54 -20.14
N LYS A 195 10.09 11.63 -20.48
CA LYS A 195 10.72 12.97 -20.56
C LYS A 195 10.84 13.61 -19.18
N PRO A 196 11.95 14.29 -18.88
CA PRO A 196 12.08 15.01 -17.63
C PRO A 196 11.07 16.18 -17.57
N MET A 197 10.46 16.38 -16.41
CA MET A 197 9.45 17.42 -16.19
C MET A 197 9.49 17.89 -14.74
N THR A 198 9.42 19.20 -14.52
CA THR A 198 9.41 19.79 -13.19
C THR A 198 8.00 20.21 -12.77
N MET A 199 7.77 20.26 -11.44
CA MET A 199 6.47 20.75 -10.92
C MET A 199 6.25 22.23 -11.21
N SER A 200 7.32 23.02 -11.29
CA SER A 200 7.29 24.46 -11.59
C SER A 200 6.78 24.73 -13.01
N GLU A 201 7.27 23.99 -14.00
CA GLU A 201 6.83 24.12 -15.40
C GLU A 201 5.34 23.79 -15.58
N VAL A 202 4.86 22.74 -14.90
CA VAL A 202 3.44 22.38 -14.94
C VAL A 202 2.59 23.39 -14.19
N ALA A 203 3.09 23.93 -13.07
CA ALA A 203 2.42 24.96 -12.29
C ALA A 203 2.19 26.24 -13.11
N GLU A 204 3.21 26.69 -13.85
CA GLU A 204 3.11 27.85 -14.75
C GLU A 204 2.06 27.61 -15.84
N LYS A 205 2.08 26.43 -16.49
CA LYS A 205 1.15 26.12 -17.58
C LYS A 205 -0.30 25.98 -17.13
N VAL A 206 -0.53 25.47 -15.91
CA VAL A 206 -1.88 25.27 -15.33
C VAL A 206 -2.35 26.53 -14.57
N GLU A 207 -1.51 27.56 -14.46
CA GLU A 207 -1.77 28.82 -13.74
C GLU A 207 -2.06 28.60 -12.24
N VAL A 208 -1.26 27.76 -11.57
CA VAL A 208 -1.35 27.51 -10.13
C VAL A 208 0.04 27.60 -9.49
N HIS A 209 0.08 27.70 -8.19
CA HIS A 209 1.35 27.67 -7.46
C HIS A 209 1.94 26.25 -7.44
N GLU A 210 3.26 26.11 -7.47
CA GLU A 210 3.99 24.83 -7.45
C GLU A 210 3.56 23.92 -6.25
N THR A 211 3.35 24.51 -5.08
CA THR A 211 2.87 23.77 -3.90
C THR A 211 1.47 23.18 -4.12
N THR A 212 0.64 23.79 -4.96
CA THR A 212 -0.68 23.26 -5.33
C THR A 212 -0.52 22.03 -6.21
N VAL A 213 0.41 22.05 -7.18
CA VAL A 213 0.74 20.88 -8.01
C VAL A 213 1.24 19.75 -7.12
N SER A 214 2.23 20.02 -6.27
CA SER A 214 2.81 19.01 -5.36
C SER A 214 1.75 18.32 -4.47
N ARG A 215 0.83 19.10 -3.89
CA ARG A 215 -0.28 18.57 -3.09
C ARG A 215 -1.32 17.81 -3.92
N ALA A 216 -1.56 18.24 -5.16
CA ALA A 216 -2.55 17.63 -6.04
C ALA A 216 -2.07 16.26 -6.57
N VAL A 217 -0.76 16.06 -6.78
CA VAL A 217 -0.20 14.82 -7.36
C VAL A 217 0.22 13.78 -6.30
N SER A 218 0.42 14.20 -5.05
CA SER A 218 0.87 13.32 -3.97
C SER A 218 -0.19 12.29 -3.60
N GLY A 219 0.18 10.98 -3.64
CA GLY A 219 -0.72 9.89 -3.34
C GLY A 219 -1.89 9.76 -4.32
N LYS A 220 -1.76 10.29 -5.54
CA LYS A 220 -2.76 10.22 -6.60
C LYS A 220 -2.26 9.42 -7.78
N TYR A 221 -3.09 8.51 -8.27
CA TYR A 221 -2.74 7.55 -9.30
C TYR A 221 -3.50 7.83 -10.60
N MET A 222 -2.83 7.54 -11.71
CA MET A 222 -3.44 7.56 -13.04
C MET A 222 -3.25 6.19 -13.70
N LYS A 223 -4.30 5.72 -14.35
CA LYS A 223 -4.26 4.51 -15.16
C LYS A 223 -3.91 4.88 -16.60
N THR A 224 -2.74 4.42 -17.04
CA THR A 224 -2.25 4.59 -18.41
C THR A 224 -2.30 3.27 -19.16
N PRO A 225 -2.14 3.22 -20.49
CA PRO A 225 -1.96 1.98 -21.25
C PRO A 225 -0.74 1.17 -20.79
N GLN A 226 0.29 1.83 -20.27
CA GLN A 226 1.51 1.22 -19.75
C GLN A 226 1.38 0.69 -18.31
N GLY A 227 0.24 0.93 -17.65
CA GLY A 227 -0.02 0.51 -16.29
C GLY A 227 -0.53 1.61 -15.36
N LEU A 228 -0.53 1.31 -14.07
CA LEU A 228 -0.95 2.23 -13.02
C LEU A 228 0.28 2.94 -12.45
N PHE A 229 0.30 4.27 -12.53
CA PHE A 229 1.40 5.10 -12.04
C PHE A 229 0.91 6.18 -11.09
N GLU A 230 1.70 6.47 -10.05
CA GLU A 230 1.47 7.67 -9.25
C GLU A 230 1.75 8.90 -10.11
N MET A 231 0.89 9.94 -10.04
CA MET A 231 1.10 11.18 -10.80
C MET A 231 2.45 11.84 -10.51
N ARG A 232 2.96 11.66 -9.28
CA ARG A 232 4.27 12.17 -8.88
C ARG A 232 5.43 11.52 -9.64
N TYR A 233 5.27 10.31 -10.13
CA TYR A 233 6.28 9.56 -10.87
C TYR A 233 6.76 10.29 -12.14
N PHE A 234 5.90 11.08 -12.76
CA PHE A 234 6.23 11.83 -13.98
C PHE A 234 7.09 13.06 -13.74
N PHE A 235 7.26 13.49 -12.50
CA PHE A 235 8.09 14.65 -12.14
C PHE A 235 9.50 14.19 -11.76
N THR A 236 10.35 14.07 -12.76
CA THR A 236 11.74 13.62 -12.64
C THR A 236 12.70 14.71 -13.09
N GLY A 237 13.84 14.80 -12.39
CA GLY A 237 14.92 15.69 -12.79
C GLY A 237 15.56 15.26 -14.10
N ALA A 238 15.99 16.23 -14.89
CA ALA A 238 16.77 16.00 -16.08
C ALA A 238 18.23 15.69 -15.76
N ILE A 239 18.81 14.66 -16.39
CA ILE A 239 20.26 14.47 -16.47
C ILE A 239 20.71 15.11 -17.78
N GLN A 240 21.65 16.06 -17.72
CA GLN A 240 22.24 16.65 -18.92
C GLN A 240 23.10 15.62 -19.62
N THR A 241 22.79 15.34 -20.87
CA THR A 241 23.63 14.54 -21.75
C THR A 241 24.78 15.39 -22.28
N SER A 242 25.99 14.83 -22.34
CA SER A 242 27.20 15.52 -22.81
C SER A 242 27.12 16.02 -24.26
N ASP A 243 26.15 15.53 -25.04
CA ASP A 243 25.97 15.82 -26.47
C ASP A 243 24.98 16.97 -26.78
N GLY A 244 24.48 17.72 -25.75
CA GLY A 244 23.57 18.84 -25.96
C GLY A 244 22.16 18.46 -26.43
N GLY A 245 21.79 17.19 -26.32
CA GLY A 245 20.44 16.66 -26.61
C GLY A 245 19.43 16.97 -25.48
N GLU A 246 18.16 16.74 -25.77
CA GLU A 246 17.10 16.84 -24.76
C GLU A 246 17.46 15.96 -23.54
N GLY A 247 17.41 16.53 -22.33
CA GLY A 247 17.78 15.84 -21.10
C GLY A 247 16.99 14.55 -20.91
N VAL A 248 17.68 13.46 -20.55
CA VAL A 248 17.05 12.16 -20.27
C VAL A 248 16.62 12.10 -18.80
N SER A 249 15.47 11.50 -18.53
CA SER A 249 14.97 11.32 -17.18
C SER A 249 15.89 10.35 -16.38
N ASN A 250 16.14 10.68 -15.12
CA ASN A 250 16.90 9.81 -14.21
C ASN A 250 16.29 8.39 -14.11
N THR A 251 14.98 8.28 -14.21
CA THR A 251 14.24 7.01 -14.16
C THR A 251 14.46 6.18 -15.43
N SER A 252 14.49 6.82 -16.62
CA SER A 252 14.78 6.12 -17.90
C SER A 252 16.19 5.56 -17.92
N VAL A 253 17.18 6.30 -17.44
CA VAL A 253 18.57 5.84 -17.35
C VAL A 253 18.69 4.63 -16.42
N LYS A 254 17.99 4.68 -15.29
CA LYS A 254 17.98 3.58 -14.32
C LYS A 254 17.40 2.29 -14.93
N GLN A 255 16.33 2.42 -15.70
CA GLN A 255 15.70 1.28 -16.35
C GLN A 255 16.57 0.68 -17.47
N LEU A 256 17.18 1.53 -18.31
CA LEU A 256 18.13 1.07 -19.33
C LEU A 256 19.32 0.33 -18.73
N LEU A 257 19.81 0.78 -17.56
CA LEU A 257 20.87 0.07 -16.82
C LEU A 257 20.40 -1.28 -16.26
N GLN A 258 19.15 -1.37 -15.80
CA GLN A 258 18.58 -2.65 -15.35
C GLN A 258 18.42 -3.63 -16.51
N GLU A 259 17.90 -3.20 -17.63
CA GLU A 259 17.76 -4.03 -18.83
C GLU A 259 19.11 -4.55 -19.32
N LEU A 260 20.16 -3.70 -19.33
CA LEU A 260 21.52 -4.12 -19.68
C LEU A 260 22.14 -5.13 -18.70
N VAL A 261 21.77 -5.08 -17.44
CA VAL A 261 22.24 -6.03 -16.40
C VAL A 261 21.49 -7.36 -16.49
N GLU A 262 20.21 -7.35 -16.89
CA GLU A 262 19.40 -8.56 -17.07
C GLU A 262 19.75 -9.31 -18.38
N GLU A 263 20.27 -8.59 -19.41
CA GLU A 263 20.73 -9.19 -20.67
C GLU A 263 22.18 -9.73 -20.62
N ALA A 264 22.96 -9.39 -19.57
CA ALA A 264 24.37 -9.78 -19.43
C ALA A 264 24.54 -11.01 -18.54
#